data_d8a4c1dd0876ce48def18a0ef58410fb
#
_entry.id   d8a4c1dd0876ce48def18a0ef58410fb
#
_cell.length_a   1.000
_cell.length_b   1.000
_cell.length_c   1.000
_cell.angle_alpha   90.00
_cell.angle_beta   90.00
_cell.angle_gamma   90.00
#
_symmetry.space_group_name_H-M   'P 1'
#
loop_
_entity.id
_entity.type
_entity.pdbx_description
1 polymer ?
#
loop_
_entity_poly.entity_id
_entity_poly.type
_entity_poly.pdbx_seq_one_letter_code
_entity_poly.pdbx_strand_id
1 'polypeptide(L)'
;MKPITIIVAFILVIFVSSCKKNPDPLLIDVSGLSIVNASPSTENLDIYVDNTRVSGTNFTFGSKIDYLNAYSGSRRMTITRKDSSVPLKSELFILEPQFGYTLFMIDKLADIKFMLLPDNLTKPAKGKASVRFANLSPDSDPLTLSIEGDPAVITNIAFKNYSIPIPIQTGDKVTFNIREHNTGNLVLTLPDVKIEDEKIYTIYIKGLKAATDDTKLGVAIYTHK
;
A
#
# COMPACT_ATOMS: atom_id res chain seq x y z
N MET A 1 -81.60 51.63 -4.57
CA MET A 1 -80.31 51.65 -3.86
C MET A 1 -79.73 50.24 -4.04
N LYS A 2 -78.65 50.06 -4.85
CA LYS A 2 -77.98 48.78 -5.11
C LYS A 2 -76.72 48.66 -4.23
N PRO A 3 -76.51 47.58 -3.52
CA PRO A 3 -75.24 47.39 -2.81
C PRO A 3 -74.13 46.96 -3.77
N ILE A 4 -72.97 47.60 -3.66
CA ILE A 4 -71.74 47.30 -4.36
C ILE A 4 -71.05 46.18 -3.61
N THR A 5 -70.86 44.99 -4.27
CA THR A 5 -70.15 43.89 -3.72
C THR A 5 -68.66 44.03 -4.11
N ILE A 6 -67.82 44.29 -3.12
CA ILE A 6 -66.31 44.32 -3.31
C ILE A 6 -65.76 42.91 -3.23
N ILE A 7 -65.25 42.40 -4.35
CA ILE A 7 -64.50 41.14 -4.39
C ILE A 7 -63.05 41.48 -4.09
N VAL A 8 -62.57 41.04 -2.95
CA VAL A 8 -61.14 41.11 -2.57
C VAL A 8 -60.50 39.84 -3.12
N ALA A 9 -59.72 40.01 -4.19
CA ALA A 9 -58.88 38.93 -4.74
C ALA A 9 -57.63 38.76 -3.87
N PHE A 10 -57.54 37.62 -3.16
CA PHE A 10 -56.38 37.25 -2.34
C PHE A 10 -55.34 36.58 -3.26
N ILE A 11 -54.31 37.32 -3.63
CA ILE A 11 -53.20 36.79 -4.43
C ILE A 11 -52.25 36.01 -3.48
N LEU A 12 -52.30 34.69 -3.56
CA LEU A 12 -51.39 33.79 -2.84
C LEU A 12 -50.04 33.73 -3.59
N VAL A 13 -49.04 34.45 -3.09
CA VAL A 13 -47.66 34.39 -3.63
C VAL A 13 -46.98 33.17 -3.06
N ILE A 14 -46.85 32.12 -3.89
CA ILE A 14 -46.07 30.92 -3.57
C ILE A 14 -44.60 31.24 -3.76
N PHE A 15 -43.85 31.45 -2.67
CA PHE A 15 -42.39 31.50 -2.68
C PHE A 15 -41.86 30.07 -2.89
N VAL A 16 -41.52 29.69 -4.12
CA VAL A 16 -40.71 28.52 -4.41
C VAL A 16 -39.29 28.83 -3.97
N SER A 17 -38.97 28.51 -2.74
CA SER A 17 -37.60 28.49 -2.24
C SER A 17 -36.84 27.36 -2.98
N SER A 18 -36.25 27.68 -4.11
CA SER A 18 -35.31 26.78 -4.81
C SER A 18 -34.02 26.74 -4.00
N CYS A 19 -33.89 25.77 -3.10
CA CYS A 19 -32.62 25.38 -2.56
C CYS A 19 -31.74 24.90 -3.73
N LYS A 20 -30.90 25.78 -4.27
CA LYS A 20 -29.73 25.33 -5.03
C LYS A 20 -28.86 24.55 -4.05
N LYS A 21 -29.00 23.21 -4.06
CA LYS A 21 -27.96 22.34 -3.57
C LYS A 21 -26.74 22.63 -4.46
N ASN A 22 -25.77 23.39 -3.95
CA ASN A 22 -24.46 23.40 -4.56
C ASN A 22 -24.07 21.93 -4.64
N PRO A 23 -23.73 21.39 -5.81
CA PRO A 23 -23.14 20.06 -5.86
C PRO A 23 -21.89 20.16 -5.00
N ASP A 24 -21.83 19.33 -3.94
CA ASP A 24 -20.59 19.17 -3.19
C ASP A 24 -19.47 18.98 -4.23
N PRO A 25 -18.32 19.64 -4.04
CA PRO A 25 -17.20 19.42 -4.95
C PRO A 25 -17.04 17.91 -5.05
N LEU A 26 -17.10 17.37 -6.28
CA LEU A 26 -16.97 15.95 -6.55
C LEU A 26 -15.70 15.48 -5.84
N LEU A 27 -15.85 14.91 -4.65
CA LEU A 27 -14.77 14.23 -3.96
C LEU A 27 -14.33 13.15 -4.95
N ILE A 28 -13.12 13.29 -5.48
CA ILE A 28 -12.57 12.29 -6.38
C ILE A 28 -12.50 11.01 -5.57
N ASP A 29 -13.39 10.08 -5.90
CA ASP A 29 -13.59 8.82 -5.17
C ASP A 29 -12.51 7.81 -5.59
N VAL A 30 -11.25 8.17 -5.31
CA VAL A 30 -10.07 7.37 -5.62
C VAL A 30 -9.21 7.14 -4.39
N SER A 31 -8.52 6.02 -4.40
CA SER A 31 -7.49 5.61 -3.46
C SER A 31 -6.17 5.50 -4.21
N GLY A 32 -5.06 5.76 -3.55
CA GLY A 32 -3.74 5.43 -4.07
C GLY A 32 -3.45 3.94 -3.88
N LEU A 33 -3.07 3.23 -4.94
CA LEU A 33 -2.72 1.80 -4.86
C LEU A 33 -1.33 1.58 -5.46
N SER A 34 -0.36 1.19 -4.64
CA SER A 34 0.94 0.67 -5.07
C SER A 34 0.93 -0.85 -5.01
N ILE A 35 1.62 -1.52 -5.94
CA ILE A 35 1.63 -2.99 -6.00
C ILE A 35 3.07 -3.49 -6.09
N VAL A 36 3.41 -4.49 -5.27
CA VAL A 36 4.74 -5.08 -5.19
C VAL A 36 4.67 -6.60 -5.36
N ASN A 37 5.44 -7.13 -6.30
CA ASN A 37 5.59 -8.57 -6.43
C ASN A 37 6.73 -9.07 -5.53
N ALA A 38 6.39 -9.56 -4.35
CA ALA A 38 7.30 -10.20 -3.39
C ALA A 38 7.17 -11.73 -3.39
N SER A 39 6.35 -12.31 -4.28
CA SER A 39 6.23 -13.76 -4.44
C SER A 39 7.51 -14.33 -5.06
N PRO A 40 8.23 -15.24 -4.37
CA PRO A 40 9.50 -15.80 -4.84
C PRO A 40 9.27 -16.79 -5.99
N SER A 41 9.13 -16.25 -7.19
CA SER A 41 8.95 -16.99 -8.43
C SER A 41 9.71 -16.33 -9.57
N THR A 42 10.30 -17.11 -10.45
CA THR A 42 10.92 -16.64 -11.69
C THR A 42 9.91 -16.39 -12.81
N GLU A 43 8.63 -16.76 -12.59
CA GLU A 43 7.57 -16.55 -13.57
C GLU A 43 7.20 -15.08 -13.71
N ASN A 44 6.85 -14.71 -14.93
CA ASN A 44 6.27 -13.40 -15.22
C ASN A 44 4.76 -13.45 -14.98
N LEU A 45 4.24 -12.47 -14.25
CA LEU A 45 2.85 -12.44 -13.82
C LEU A 45 2.14 -11.22 -14.40
N ASP A 46 0.83 -11.33 -14.52
CA ASP A 46 -0.05 -10.19 -14.74
C ASP A 46 -0.90 -9.94 -13.50
N ILE A 47 -1.08 -8.66 -13.16
CA ILE A 47 -1.97 -8.22 -12.09
C ILE A 47 -3.06 -7.32 -12.67
N TYR A 48 -4.29 -7.59 -12.27
CA TYR A 48 -5.48 -6.85 -12.67
C TYR A 48 -6.15 -6.22 -11.45
N VAL A 49 -6.62 -5.00 -11.63
CA VAL A 49 -7.58 -4.34 -10.74
C VAL A 49 -8.91 -4.34 -11.46
N ASP A 50 -9.90 -5.00 -10.89
CA ASP A 50 -11.14 -5.38 -11.57
C ASP A 50 -10.81 -6.16 -12.87
N ASN A 51 -11.15 -5.64 -14.04
CA ASN A 51 -10.84 -6.27 -15.32
C ASN A 51 -9.70 -5.56 -16.08
N THR A 52 -9.04 -4.57 -15.45
CA THR A 52 -8.00 -3.80 -16.09
C THR A 52 -6.63 -4.32 -15.68
N ARG A 53 -5.81 -4.76 -16.65
CA ARG A 53 -4.42 -5.10 -16.40
C ARG A 53 -3.65 -3.83 -16.04
N VAL A 54 -2.98 -3.84 -14.88
CA VAL A 54 -2.17 -2.72 -14.39
C VAL A 54 -0.67 -3.03 -14.41
N SER A 55 -0.29 -4.30 -14.59
CA SER A 55 1.11 -4.71 -14.79
C SER A 55 1.63 -4.29 -16.17
N GLY A 56 2.91 -3.94 -16.22
CA GLY A 56 3.65 -3.82 -17.47
C GLY A 56 3.96 -5.18 -18.11
N THR A 57 4.81 -5.18 -19.15
CA THR A 57 5.19 -6.40 -19.89
C THR A 57 6.03 -7.38 -19.07
N ASN A 58 6.76 -6.88 -18.08
CA ASN A 58 7.62 -7.67 -17.20
C ASN A 58 7.30 -7.34 -15.76
N PHE A 59 6.48 -8.18 -15.12
CA PHE A 59 6.11 -8.05 -13.72
C PHE A 59 6.55 -9.32 -12.97
N THR A 60 7.82 -9.37 -12.65
CA THR A 60 8.52 -10.50 -12.02
C THR A 60 8.79 -10.24 -10.54
N PHE A 61 9.42 -11.19 -9.87
CA PHE A 61 9.85 -11.06 -8.48
C PHE A 61 10.68 -9.78 -8.24
N GLY A 62 10.25 -8.98 -7.27
CA GLY A 62 10.85 -7.69 -6.95
C GLY A 62 10.32 -6.50 -7.76
N SER A 63 9.49 -6.73 -8.79
CA SER A 63 8.85 -5.65 -9.55
C SER A 63 7.86 -4.87 -8.68
N LYS A 64 7.76 -3.57 -8.94
CA LYS A 64 6.86 -2.64 -8.25
C LYS A 64 6.10 -1.80 -9.27
N ILE A 65 4.85 -1.52 -8.96
CA ILE A 65 4.02 -0.50 -9.59
C ILE A 65 3.85 0.62 -8.57
N ASP A 66 4.26 1.83 -8.95
CA ASP A 66 4.06 3.01 -8.12
C ASP A 66 2.57 3.34 -7.98
N TYR A 67 2.23 4.28 -7.08
CA TYR A 67 0.83 4.63 -6.84
C TYR A 67 0.08 4.97 -8.11
N LEU A 68 -0.92 4.19 -8.38
CA LEU A 68 -1.95 4.43 -9.38
C LEU A 68 -3.25 4.84 -8.68
N ASN A 69 -4.09 5.56 -9.38
CA ASN A 69 -5.42 5.91 -8.90
C ASN A 69 -6.35 4.72 -9.13
N ALA A 70 -6.83 4.12 -8.05
CA ALA A 70 -7.87 3.11 -8.06
C ALA A 70 -9.18 3.73 -7.55
N TYR A 71 -10.31 3.40 -8.17
CA TYR A 71 -11.60 3.80 -7.61
C TYR A 71 -11.76 3.19 -6.22
N SER A 72 -12.31 3.96 -5.27
CA SER A 72 -12.61 3.44 -3.93
C SER A 72 -13.78 2.45 -3.95
N GLY A 73 -14.08 1.88 -2.79
CA GLY A 73 -15.05 0.80 -2.62
C GLY A 73 -14.47 -0.58 -2.88
N SER A 74 -15.31 -1.54 -3.23
CA SER A 74 -14.91 -2.93 -3.43
C SER A 74 -14.20 -3.10 -4.77
N ARG A 75 -12.92 -3.48 -4.73
CA ARG A 75 -12.08 -3.73 -5.91
C ARG A 75 -11.61 -5.18 -5.92
N ARG A 76 -11.69 -5.81 -7.08
CA ARG A 76 -11.18 -7.17 -7.29
C ARG A 76 -9.74 -7.11 -7.77
N MET A 77 -8.83 -7.74 -7.02
CA MET A 77 -7.45 -7.94 -7.41
C MET A 77 -7.29 -9.36 -7.95
N THR A 78 -6.69 -9.52 -9.12
CA THR A 78 -6.51 -10.84 -9.76
C THR A 78 -5.09 -10.98 -10.27
N ILE A 79 -4.43 -12.09 -9.93
CA ILE A 79 -3.12 -12.49 -10.44
C ILE A 79 -3.30 -13.62 -11.44
N THR A 80 -2.61 -13.54 -12.56
CA THR A 80 -2.49 -14.63 -13.53
C THR A 80 -1.01 -14.83 -13.89
N ARG A 81 -0.67 -15.95 -14.53
CA ARG A 81 0.57 -16.00 -15.31
C ARG A 81 0.46 -15.02 -16.46
N LYS A 82 1.60 -14.54 -16.94
CA LYS A 82 1.63 -13.61 -18.08
C LYS A 82 0.83 -14.18 -19.25
N ASP A 83 0.00 -13.33 -19.84
CA ASP A 83 -0.84 -13.62 -21.01
C ASP A 83 -1.83 -14.80 -20.81
N SER A 84 -2.08 -15.19 -19.56
CA SER A 84 -3.06 -16.23 -19.19
C SER A 84 -4.36 -15.61 -18.69
N SER A 85 -5.48 -16.23 -19.05
CA SER A 85 -6.80 -15.89 -18.48
C SER A 85 -7.15 -16.68 -17.23
N VAL A 86 -6.30 -17.64 -16.81
CA VAL A 86 -6.56 -18.49 -15.65
C VAL A 86 -6.02 -17.81 -14.40
N PRO A 87 -6.88 -17.45 -13.43
CA PRO A 87 -6.41 -16.83 -12.19
C PRO A 87 -5.58 -17.80 -11.33
N LEU A 88 -4.44 -17.33 -10.87
CA LEU A 88 -3.70 -17.96 -9.75
C LEU A 88 -4.35 -17.58 -8.42
N LYS A 89 -4.78 -16.32 -8.30
CA LYS A 89 -5.48 -15.79 -7.13
C LYS A 89 -6.42 -14.67 -7.56
N SER A 90 -7.60 -14.61 -6.95
CA SER A 90 -8.54 -13.49 -7.09
C SER A 90 -9.18 -13.22 -5.73
N GLU A 91 -9.23 -11.94 -5.32
CA GLU A 91 -9.74 -11.54 -4.01
C GLU A 91 -10.34 -10.13 -4.08
N LEU A 92 -11.33 -9.85 -3.22
CA LEU A 92 -11.95 -8.53 -3.10
C LEU A 92 -11.35 -7.78 -1.93
N PHE A 93 -11.03 -6.51 -2.15
CA PHE A 93 -10.57 -5.57 -1.12
C PHE A 93 -11.44 -4.32 -1.13
N ILE A 94 -11.63 -3.73 0.03
CA ILE A 94 -12.28 -2.43 0.17
C ILE A 94 -11.20 -1.37 0.25
N LEU A 95 -11.23 -0.41 -0.67
CA LEU A 95 -10.35 0.75 -0.68
C LEU A 95 -11.14 1.97 -0.23
N GLU A 96 -10.72 2.58 0.88
CA GLU A 96 -11.32 3.81 1.39
C GLU A 96 -10.90 5.01 0.52
N PRO A 97 -11.80 5.96 0.23
CA PRO A 97 -11.48 7.13 -0.57
C PRO A 97 -10.38 7.98 0.08
N GLN A 98 -9.45 8.47 -0.74
CA GLN A 98 -8.31 9.32 -0.34
C GLN A 98 -7.26 8.64 0.56
N PHE A 99 -7.35 7.31 0.76
CA PHE A 99 -6.32 6.54 1.43
C PHE A 99 -5.30 5.96 0.43
N GLY A 100 -4.06 5.79 0.91
CA GLY A 100 -3.01 5.05 0.22
C GLY A 100 -2.96 3.60 0.68
N TYR A 101 -2.65 2.70 -0.25
CA TYR A 101 -2.47 1.28 0.02
C TYR A 101 -1.28 0.73 -0.74
N THR A 102 -0.59 -0.23 -0.12
CA THR A 102 0.38 -1.08 -0.80
C THR A 102 -0.12 -2.53 -0.80
N LEU A 103 -0.33 -3.07 -1.98
CA LEU A 103 -0.68 -4.46 -2.20
C LEU A 103 0.58 -5.27 -2.49
N PHE A 104 0.92 -6.20 -1.61
CA PHE A 104 1.98 -7.17 -1.83
C PHE A 104 1.40 -8.49 -2.35
N MET A 105 2.04 -9.03 -3.39
CA MET A 105 1.87 -10.42 -3.79
C MET A 105 2.94 -11.21 -3.06
N ILE A 106 2.54 -12.16 -2.24
CA ILE A 106 3.43 -12.89 -1.32
C ILE A 106 3.23 -14.40 -1.41
N ASP A 107 4.10 -15.14 -0.74
CA ASP A 107 4.14 -16.60 -0.70
C ASP A 107 4.62 -17.23 -2.01
N LYS A 108 4.87 -18.54 -2.02
CA LYS A 108 5.26 -19.29 -3.22
C LYS A 108 4.13 -19.27 -4.25
N LEU A 109 4.45 -19.41 -5.52
CA LEU A 109 3.48 -19.30 -6.61
C LEU A 109 2.27 -20.24 -6.45
N ALA A 110 2.49 -21.47 -5.95
CA ALA A 110 1.44 -22.45 -5.70
C ALA A 110 0.46 -22.00 -4.60
N ASP A 111 0.92 -21.17 -3.68
CA ASP A 111 0.17 -20.68 -2.52
C ASP A 111 0.04 -19.16 -2.52
N ILE A 112 0.17 -18.53 -3.69
CA ILE A 112 0.25 -17.08 -3.82
C ILE A 112 -0.93 -16.38 -3.16
N LYS A 113 -0.64 -15.32 -2.44
CA LYS A 113 -1.60 -14.55 -1.64
C LYS A 113 -1.41 -13.06 -1.85
N PHE A 114 -2.45 -12.32 -1.52
CA PHE A 114 -2.39 -10.89 -1.37
C PHE A 114 -2.20 -10.50 0.10
N MET A 115 -1.49 -9.39 0.31
CA MET A 115 -1.39 -8.70 1.58
C MET A 115 -1.54 -7.21 1.31
N LEU A 116 -2.71 -6.65 1.62
CA LEU A 116 -2.99 -5.23 1.47
C LEU A 116 -2.65 -4.50 2.76
N LEU A 117 -1.77 -3.52 2.68
CA LEU A 117 -1.39 -2.67 3.81
C LEU A 117 -1.92 -1.25 3.58
N PRO A 118 -2.65 -0.68 4.55
CA PRO A 118 -2.92 0.75 4.53
C PRO A 118 -1.60 1.52 4.74
N ASP A 119 -1.42 2.58 3.97
CA ASP A 119 -0.23 3.42 4.05
C ASP A 119 -0.54 4.68 4.87
N ASN A 120 0.15 4.83 5.99
CA ASN A 120 0.10 6.10 6.71
C ASN A 120 0.99 7.12 5.98
N LEU A 121 0.37 7.99 5.20
CA LEU A 121 1.04 9.03 4.43
C LEU A 121 1.13 10.37 5.18
N THR A 122 0.86 10.38 6.49
CA THR A 122 1.05 11.56 7.33
C THR A 122 2.53 11.93 7.35
N LYS A 123 2.83 13.15 6.94
CA LYS A 123 4.18 13.67 6.86
C LYS A 123 4.88 13.61 8.23
N PRO A 124 6.06 12.98 8.33
CA PRO A 124 6.85 12.96 9.56
C PRO A 124 7.26 14.36 10.03
N ALA A 125 7.65 14.47 11.29
CA ALA A 125 8.20 15.72 11.83
C ALA A 125 9.51 16.09 11.11
N LYS A 126 9.80 17.39 11.05
CA LYS A 126 11.03 17.92 10.45
C LYS A 126 12.28 17.29 11.12
N GLY A 127 13.26 16.91 10.32
CA GLY A 127 14.46 16.21 10.75
C GLY A 127 14.26 14.71 10.99
N LYS A 128 13.07 14.19 10.68
CA LYS A 128 12.72 12.77 10.83
C LYS A 128 12.19 12.18 9.53
N ALA A 129 12.36 10.88 9.40
CA ALA A 129 11.64 10.05 8.47
C ALA A 129 10.81 9.02 9.23
N SER A 130 9.91 8.31 8.54
CA SER A 130 9.13 7.22 9.10
C SER A 130 9.44 5.93 8.38
N VAL A 131 9.65 4.83 9.12
CA VAL A 131 9.96 3.50 8.57
C VAL A 131 8.99 2.47 9.10
N ARG A 132 8.39 1.70 8.19
CA ARG A 132 7.65 0.46 8.44
C ARG A 132 8.51 -0.72 7.99
N PHE A 133 8.48 -1.81 8.74
CA PHE A 133 9.15 -3.05 8.39
C PHE A 133 8.14 -4.18 8.17
N ALA A 134 8.29 -4.95 7.08
CA ALA A 134 7.43 -6.09 6.76
C ALA A 134 8.25 -7.32 6.44
N ASN A 135 7.81 -8.49 6.92
CA ASN A 135 8.40 -9.77 6.57
C ASN A 135 7.48 -10.52 5.59
N LEU A 136 7.92 -10.61 4.32
CA LEU A 136 7.18 -11.24 3.23
C LEU A 136 7.85 -12.55 2.76
N SER A 137 8.87 -13.05 3.48
CA SER A 137 9.55 -14.30 3.20
C SER A 137 8.86 -15.48 3.89
N PRO A 138 8.31 -16.45 3.14
CA PRO A 138 7.47 -17.52 3.72
C PRO A 138 8.23 -18.58 4.51
N ASP A 139 9.54 -18.66 4.40
CA ASP A 139 10.39 -19.63 5.09
C ASP A 139 11.42 -18.99 6.03
N SER A 140 11.31 -17.67 6.28
CA SER A 140 12.13 -17.00 7.27
C SER A 140 11.58 -17.17 8.68
N ASP A 141 12.48 -17.20 9.66
CA ASP A 141 12.13 -17.01 11.07
C ASP A 141 11.60 -15.58 11.30
N PRO A 142 10.97 -15.31 12.47
CA PRO A 142 10.65 -13.94 12.84
C PRO A 142 11.91 -13.07 12.84
N LEU A 143 11.79 -11.86 12.31
CA LEU A 143 12.92 -10.96 12.06
C LEU A 143 12.83 -9.70 12.93
N THR A 144 14.00 -9.13 13.17
CA THR A 144 14.23 -7.86 13.85
C THR A 144 14.98 -6.94 12.92
N LEU A 145 14.47 -5.71 12.72
CA LEU A 145 15.17 -4.63 12.03
C LEU A 145 15.82 -3.71 13.05
N SER A 146 17.10 -3.43 12.91
CA SER A 146 17.85 -2.45 13.69
C SER A 146 18.58 -1.48 12.77
N ILE A 147 18.88 -0.29 13.27
CA ILE A 147 19.64 0.74 12.57
C ILE A 147 20.99 0.84 13.24
N GLU A 148 22.07 0.83 12.45
CA GLU A 148 23.42 0.93 12.99
C GLU A 148 23.62 2.30 13.69
N GLY A 149 24.06 2.25 14.95
CA GLY A 149 24.26 3.45 15.77
C GLY A 149 22.99 4.12 16.32
N ASP A 150 21.79 3.54 16.09
CA ASP A 150 20.51 4.04 16.60
C ASP A 150 19.84 2.97 17.49
N PRO A 151 19.29 3.33 18.67
CA PRO A 151 18.57 2.40 19.52
C PRO A 151 17.22 1.98 18.96
N ALA A 152 16.73 2.63 17.87
CA ALA A 152 15.45 2.30 17.25
C ALA A 152 15.47 0.89 16.66
N VAL A 153 14.56 0.05 17.13
CA VAL A 153 14.47 -1.35 16.73
C VAL A 153 13.01 -1.76 16.51
N ILE A 154 12.76 -2.49 15.42
CA ILE A 154 11.48 -3.15 15.17
C ILE A 154 11.69 -4.64 15.32
N THR A 155 11.02 -5.27 16.28
CA THR A 155 11.30 -6.64 16.69
C THR A 155 10.17 -7.60 16.37
N ASN A 156 10.52 -8.89 16.19
CA ASN A 156 9.60 -10.02 16.13
C ASN A 156 8.56 -9.94 15.00
N ILE A 157 9.00 -9.58 13.81
CA ILE A 157 8.13 -9.53 12.62
C ILE A 157 8.17 -10.89 11.92
N ALA A 158 7.16 -11.71 12.14
CA ALA A 158 6.98 -13.00 11.48
C ALA A 158 6.47 -12.84 10.04
N PHE A 159 6.52 -13.93 9.24
CA PHE A 159 5.94 -13.94 7.90
C PHE A 159 4.48 -13.43 7.90
N LYS A 160 4.12 -12.59 6.93
CA LYS A 160 2.85 -11.86 6.79
C LYS A 160 2.57 -10.81 7.86
N ASN A 161 3.54 -10.48 8.69
CA ASN A 161 3.42 -9.40 9.66
C ASN A 161 4.22 -8.18 9.23
N TYR A 162 3.79 -7.04 9.74
CA TYR A 162 4.46 -5.77 9.56
C TYR A 162 4.34 -4.91 10.83
N SER A 163 5.24 -3.97 10.96
CA SER A 163 5.23 -3.03 12.09
C SER A 163 4.30 -1.85 11.83
N ILE A 164 3.89 -1.17 12.90
CA ILE A 164 3.51 0.23 12.79
C ILE A 164 4.74 1.03 12.32
N PRO A 165 4.56 2.14 11.57
CA PRO A 165 5.67 3.02 11.24
C PRO A 165 6.28 3.65 12.49
N ILE A 166 7.60 3.69 12.56
CA ILE A 166 8.35 4.37 13.63
C ILE A 166 9.16 5.55 13.06
N PRO A 167 9.31 6.65 13.82
CA PRO A 167 10.19 7.75 13.42
C PRO A 167 11.66 7.35 13.57
N ILE A 168 12.47 7.69 12.57
CA ILE A 168 13.92 7.51 12.57
C ILE A 168 14.63 8.82 12.23
N GLN A 169 15.94 8.89 12.49
CA GLN A 169 16.77 10.01 12.07
C GLN A 169 17.02 9.97 10.56
N THR A 170 17.14 11.16 9.97
CA THR A 170 17.59 11.30 8.58
C THR A 170 19.11 11.13 8.46
N GLY A 171 19.59 10.75 7.30
CA GLY A 171 21.02 10.58 7.05
C GLY A 171 21.32 10.14 5.62
N ASP A 172 22.51 10.47 5.14
CA ASP A 172 22.93 10.13 3.78
C ASP A 172 23.41 8.68 3.63
N LYS A 173 23.80 8.03 4.74
CA LYS A 173 24.33 6.66 4.77
C LYS A 173 23.84 5.94 6.01
N VAL A 174 22.58 5.53 5.98
CA VAL A 174 21.96 4.77 7.06
C VAL A 174 22.06 3.28 6.72
N THR A 175 22.56 2.49 7.65
CA THR A 175 22.67 1.03 7.52
C THR A 175 21.59 0.35 8.35
N PHE A 176 20.80 -0.48 7.70
CA PHE A 176 19.80 -1.32 8.36
C PHE A 176 20.31 -2.75 8.45
N ASN A 177 20.26 -3.32 9.65
CA ASN A 177 20.62 -4.70 9.92
C ASN A 177 19.37 -5.52 10.23
N ILE A 178 19.21 -6.63 9.52
CA ILE A 178 18.11 -7.56 9.72
C ILE A 178 18.66 -8.82 10.40
N ARG A 179 18.09 -9.17 11.54
CA ARG A 179 18.52 -10.30 12.36
C ARG A 179 17.38 -11.26 12.61
N GLU A 180 17.69 -12.54 12.80
CA GLU A 180 16.73 -13.50 13.37
C GLU A 180 16.38 -13.04 14.79
N HIS A 181 15.09 -12.98 15.09
CA HIS A 181 14.63 -12.48 16.40
C HIS A 181 15.12 -13.37 17.56
N ASN A 182 15.04 -14.68 17.39
CA ASN A 182 15.31 -15.63 18.49
C ASN A 182 16.81 -15.85 18.75
N THR A 183 17.64 -15.78 17.73
CA THR A 183 19.10 -16.05 17.82
C THR A 183 19.95 -14.80 17.83
N GLY A 184 19.41 -13.68 17.31
CA GLY A 184 20.19 -12.45 17.11
C GLY A 184 21.15 -12.52 15.90
N ASN A 185 21.21 -13.63 15.19
CA ASN A 185 22.11 -13.80 14.05
C ASN A 185 21.77 -12.80 12.93
N LEU A 186 22.81 -12.16 12.39
CA LEU A 186 22.68 -11.26 11.25
C LEU A 186 22.30 -12.09 10.00
N VAL A 187 21.19 -11.71 9.34
CA VAL A 187 20.67 -12.39 8.16
C VAL A 187 20.95 -11.56 6.90
N LEU A 188 20.67 -10.27 6.96
CA LEU A 188 20.83 -9.34 5.85
C LEU A 188 21.28 -7.97 6.37
N THR A 189 21.98 -7.24 5.51
CA THR A 189 22.31 -5.82 5.71
C THR A 189 21.84 -5.03 4.49
N LEU A 190 21.23 -3.88 4.73
CA LEU A 190 20.90 -2.89 3.71
C LEU A 190 21.75 -1.63 4.01
N PRO A 191 22.95 -1.51 3.41
CA PRO A 191 23.88 -0.45 3.72
C PRO A 191 23.62 0.81 2.91
N ASP A 192 24.19 1.92 3.36
CA ASP A 192 24.31 3.19 2.62
C ASP A 192 22.99 3.76 2.09
N VAL A 193 21.90 3.57 2.81
CA VAL A 193 20.58 4.10 2.41
C VAL A 193 20.51 5.59 2.73
N LYS A 194 20.16 6.40 1.75
CA LYS A 194 19.82 7.80 2.00
C LYS A 194 18.41 7.89 2.56
N ILE A 195 18.29 8.35 3.80
CA ILE A 195 17.03 8.62 4.49
C ILE A 195 16.79 10.13 4.49
N GLU A 196 15.84 10.56 3.66
CA GLU A 196 15.53 11.97 3.46
C GLU A 196 14.51 12.46 4.49
N ASP A 197 14.57 13.79 4.73
CA ASP A 197 13.68 14.47 5.68
C ASP A 197 12.21 14.36 5.24
N GLU A 198 11.35 14.12 6.25
CA GLU A 198 9.90 14.09 6.09
C GLU A 198 9.39 13.01 5.11
N LYS A 199 10.23 12.01 4.78
CA LYS A 199 9.86 10.88 3.91
C LYS A 199 9.38 9.68 4.71
N ILE A 200 8.61 8.84 4.02
CA ILE A 200 8.01 7.62 4.56
C ILE A 200 8.53 6.44 3.75
N TYR A 201 9.02 5.42 4.45
CA TYR A 201 9.65 4.25 3.83
C TYR A 201 8.96 2.97 4.29
N THR A 202 8.92 1.98 3.42
CA THR A 202 8.72 0.59 3.79
C THR A 202 9.95 -0.22 3.44
N ILE A 203 10.56 -0.85 4.45
CA ILE A 203 11.59 -1.87 4.30
C ILE A 203 10.89 -3.22 4.40
N TYR A 204 11.15 -4.11 3.46
CA TYR A 204 10.54 -5.43 3.48
C TYR A 204 11.51 -6.53 3.08
N ILE A 205 11.32 -7.69 3.69
CA ILE A 205 12.05 -8.91 3.37
C ILE A 205 11.24 -9.70 2.35
N LYS A 206 11.90 -10.17 1.30
CA LYS A 206 11.31 -10.95 0.22
C LYS A 206 12.19 -12.14 -0.12
N GLY A 207 11.66 -13.11 -0.87
CA GLY A 207 12.41 -14.28 -1.29
C GLY A 207 12.38 -15.42 -0.28
N LEU A 208 13.21 -16.41 -0.52
CA LEU A 208 13.30 -17.65 0.27
C LEU A 208 14.66 -17.76 0.95
N LYS A 209 14.64 -18.11 2.25
CA LYS A 209 15.86 -18.41 3.03
C LYS A 209 16.61 -19.60 2.45
N ALA A 210 15.87 -20.58 1.94
CA ALA A 210 16.44 -21.81 1.38
C ALA A 210 16.88 -21.70 -0.10
N ALA A 211 16.52 -20.60 -0.82
CA ALA A 211 16.86 -20.45 -2.22
C ALA A 211 18.29 -19.93 -2.42
N THR A 212 18.91 -20.35 -3.54
CA THR A 212 20.25 -19.90 -3.96
C THR A 212 20.22 -19.14 -5.29
N ASP A 213 19.07 -19.13 -5.97
CA ASP A 213 18.82 -18.44 -7.24
C ASP A 213 18.36 -16.99 -7.01
N ASP A 214 17.81 -16.36 -8.04
CA ASP A 214 17.33 -14.97 -7.98
C ASP A 214 16.15 -14.79 -7.03
N THR A 215 15.52 -15.87 -6.56
CA THR A 215 14.45 -15.84 -5.57
C THR A 215 14.96 -15.93 -4.12
N LYS A 216 16.27 -15.93 -3.90
CA LYS A 216 16.89 -15.97 -2.57
C LYS A 216 16.42 -14.81 -1.68
N LEU A 217 16.55 -15.04 -0.39
CA LEU A 217 16.24 -14.04 0.63
C LEU A 217 16.95 -12.71 0.35
N GLY A 218 16.18 -11.64 0.39
CA GLY A 218 16.69 -10.31 0.14
C GLY A 218 15.88 -9.25 0.86
N VAL A 219 16.47 -8.09 1.03
CA VAL A 219 15.83 -6.89 1.60
C VAL A 219 15.62 -5.86 0.50
N ALA A 220 14.50 -5.16 0.56
CA ALA A 220 14.21 -4.05 -0.32
C ALA A 220 13.59 -2.89 0.48
N ILE A 221 13.74 -1.70 -0.05
CA ILE A 221 13.17 -0.47 0.51
C ILE A 221 12.48 0.29 -0.62
N TYR A 222 11.37 0.92 -0.30
CA TYR A 222 10.81 1.94 -1.18
C TYR A 222 10.28 3.13 -0.39
N THR A 223 10.23 4.28 -1.05
CA THR A 223 9.72 5.53 -0.53
C THR A 223 8.26 5.68 -0.94
N HIS A 224 7.39 6.02 0.00
CA HIS A 224 6.04 6.47 -0.30
C HIS A 224 6.07 7.90 -0.83
N LYS A 225 5.14 8.22 -1.70
CA LYS A 225 5.02 9.58 -2.29
C LYS A 225 4.24 10.52 -1.37
#